data_5ce2ba347abeaebc73cc0d5b14f07549
#
_entry.id   5ce2ba347abeaebc73cc0d5b14f07549
#
_cell.length_a   1.000
_cell.length_b   1.000
_cell.length_c   1.000
_cell.angle_alpha   90.00
_cell.angle_beta   90.00
_cell.angle_gamma   90.00
#
_symmetry.space_group_name_H-M   'P 1'
#
loop_
_entity.id
_entity.type
_entity.pdbx_description
1 polymer ?
#
loop_
_entity_poly.entity_id
_entity_poly.type
_entity_poly.pdbx_seq_one_letter_code
_entity_poly.pdbx_strand_id
1 'polypeptide(L)'
;RMSTVQLDFNLPERFELEYTASDGTKKRPIMIHRALFGSIERFFGVLLEHYAGAFPAWLAPHQVVGIPVADEFSPHLEEVATQLRQKGIRADVDTSDDRMQKKIRNHTTGKVPFMLVAGARDVEADAVSFRFLDGTQVNGVPVKEAVELIAAWVAERNNEQPTEELISA
;
A
#
# COMPACT_ATOMS: atom_id res chain seq x y z
N ARG A 1 -4.70 -2.75 25.47
CA ARG A 1 -5.67 -1.67 25.25
C ARG A 1 -5.57 -1.20 23.80
N MET A 2 -6.67 -1.25 23.09
CA MET A 2 -6.74 -0.83 21.68
C MET A 2 -7.19 0.63 21.57
N SER A 3 -8.14 1.07 22.39
CA SER A 3 -8.61 2.46 22.42
C SER A 3 -8.97 2.88 23.86
N THR A 4 -8.98 4.18 24.11
CA THR A 4 -9.39 4.75 25.38
C THR A 4 -10.29 5.97 25.17
N VAL A 5 -11.19 6.18 26.13
CA VAL A 5 -11.95 7.41 26.29
C VAL A 5 -11.75 7.87 27.74
N GLN A 6 -11.37 9.12 27.90
CA GLN A 6 -11.16 9.74 29.22
C GLN A 6 -11.97 11.02 29.32
N LEU A 7 -12.78 11.10 30.37
CA LEU A 7 -13.47 12.34 30.72
C LEU A 7 -12.54 13.21 31.54
N ASP A 8 -12.45 14.47 31.19
CA ASP A 8 -11.62 15.45 31.85
C ASP A 8 -12.46 16.63 32.31
N PHE A 9 -12.50 16.83 33.61
CA PHE A 9 -13.19 17.94 34.24
C PHE A 9 -12.20 19.05 34.64
N ASN A 10 -10.91 18.73 34.73
CA ASN A 10 -9.89 19.65 35.24
C ASN A 10 -9.45 20.70 34.20
N LEU A 11 -9.18 20.27 32.96
CA LEU A 11 -8.74 21.20 31.92
C LEU A 11 -9.80 22.26 31.61
N PRO A 12 -11.08 21.92 31.46
CA PRO A 12 -12.12 22.93 31.28
C PRO A 12 -12.19 23.94 32.43
N GLU A 13 -11.91 23.52 33.64
CA GLU A 13 -11.85 24.42 34.80
C GLU A 13 -10.61 25.32 34.78
N ARG A 14 -9.43 24.75 34.56
CA ARG A 14 -8.16 25.50 34.52
C ARG A 14 -8.08 26.53 33.40
N PHE A 15 -8.73 26.24 32.26
CA PHE A 15 -8.77 27.15 31.12
C PHE A 15 -10.03 27.98 31.07
N GLU A 16 -10.86 27.95 32.14
CA GLU A 16 -12.10 28.72 32.25
C GLU A 16 -13.00 28.62 31.01
N LEU A 17 -13.05 27.37 30.42
CA LEU A 17 -13.85 27.13 29.22
C LEU A 17 -15.36 27.27 29.53
N GLU A 18 -16.09 27.95 28.67
CA GLU A 18 -17.53 28.08 28.74
C GLU A 18 -18.18 27.91 27.38
N TYR A 19 -19.42 27.45 27.40
CA TYR A 19 -20.30 27.43 26.23
C TYR A 19 -21.67 28.00 26.61
N THR A 20 -22.40 28.51 25.63
CA THR A 20 -23.77 28.97 25.81
C THR A 20 -24.71 27.80 25.57
N ALA A 21 -25.43 27.38 26.62
CA ALA A 21 -26.41 26.29 26.53
C ALA A 21 -27.70 26.75 25.83
N SER A 22 -28.59 25.81 25.50
CA SER A 22 -29.86 26.08 24.84
C SER A 22 -30.80 27.00 25.60
N ASP A 23 -30.61 27.08 26.94
CA ASP A 23 -31.37 27.98 27.84
C ASP A 23 -30.73 29.38 27.95
N GLY A 24 -29.69 29.67 27.14
CA GLY A 24 -28.98 30.95 27.15
C GLY A 24 -27.96 31.11 28.29
N THR A 25 -27.83 30.17 29.20
CA THR A 25 -26.89 30.23 30.32
C THR A 25 -25.48 29.80 29.89
N LYS A 26 -24.46 30.31 30.59
CA LYS A 26 -23.08 29.92 30.45
C LYS A 26 -22.83 28.63 31.28
N LYS A 27 -22.31 27.63 30.65
CA LYS A 27 -21.96 26.35 31.31
C LYS A 27 -20.55 25.89 30.97
N ARG A 28 -19.92 25.17 31.90
CA ARG A 28 -18.60 24.60 31.67
C ARG A 28 -18.74 23.29 30.89
N PRO A 29 -18.00 23.11 29.79
CA PRO A 29 -17.99 21.84 29.06
C PRO A 29 -17.27 20.73 29.84
N ILE A 30 -17.57 19.50 29.49
CA ILE A 30 -16.76 18.33 29.85
C ILE A 30 -15.87 18.01 28.64
N MET A 31 -14.57 17.89 28.87
CA MET A 31 -13.65 17.51 27.79
C MET A 31 -13.56 15.98 27.71
N ILE A 32 -13.60 15.47 26.49
CA ILE A 32 -13.48 14.04 26.22
C ILE A 32 -12.21 13.83 25.39
N HIS A 33 -11.24 13.13 25.98
CA HIS A 33 -10.03 12.72 25.29
C HIS A 33 -10.26 11.32 24.72
N ARG A 34 -10.05 11.18 23.41
CA ARG A 34 -10.18 9.90 22.70
C ARG A 34 -8.85 9.52 22.06
N ALA A 35 -8.33 8.33 22.41
CA ALA A 35 -7.25 7.70 21.70
C ALA A 35 -7.78 6.46 20.95
N LEU A 36 -7.61 6.42 19.63
CA LEU A 36 -7.93 5.24 18.81
C LEU A 36 -6.86 4.17 18.97
N PHE A 37 -5.60 4.58 18.98
CA PHE A 37 -4.45 3.70 19.20
C PHE A 37 -3.70 4.23 20.43
N GLY A 38 -3.45 3.38 21.42
CA GLY A 38 -2.74 3.78 22.63
C GLY A 38 -1.26 4.13 22.38
N SER A 39 -0.65 3.50 21.37
CA SER A 39 0.67 3.76 20.83
C SER A 39 0.68 3.35 19.36
N ILE A 40 1.23 4.20 18.51
CA ILE A 40 1.30 3.95 17.06
C ILE A 40 2.28 2.80 16.79
N GLU A 41 3.37 2.72 17.53
CA GLU A 41 4.38 1.67 17.41
C GLU A 41 3.80 0.30 17.76
N ARG A 42 3.01 0.24 18.83
CA ARG A 42 2.34 -1.00 19.24
C ARG A 42 1.29 -1.41 18.23
N PHE A 43 0.52 -0.46 17.70
CA PHE A 43 -0.45 -0.73 16.64
C PHE A 43 0.24 -1.28 15.40
N PHE A 44 1.35 -0.65 14.98
CA PHE A 44 2.15 -1.12 13.83
C PHE A 44 2.70 -2.53 14.08
N GLY A 45 3.21 -2.82 15.28
CA GLY A 45 3.68 -4.16 15.65
C GLY A 45 2.60 -5.23 15.53
N VAL A 46 1.38 -4.94 16.02
CA VAL A 46 0.23 -5.85 15.89
C VAL A 46 -0.19 -6.03 14.44
N LEU A 47 -0.17 -4.95 13.65
CA LEU A 47 -0.51 -5.00 12.22
C LEU A 47 0.50 -5.86 11.44
N LEU A 48 1.80 -5.68 11.73
CA LEU A 48 2.89 -6.48 11.13
C LEU A 48 2.74 -7.96 11.46
N GLU A 49 2.42 -8.28 12.72
CA GLU A 49 2.18 -9.65 13.17
C GLU A 49 0.95 -10.26 12.48
N HIS A 50 -0.15 -9.50 12.39
CA HIS A 50 -1.40 -9.94 11.77
C HIS A 50 -1.21 -10.34 10.30
N TYR A 51 -0.48 -9.55 9.52
CA TYR A 51 -0.21 -9.81 8.11
C TYR A 51 1.07 -10.65 7.87
N ALA A 52 1.78 -11.05 8.92
CA ALA A 52 3.09 -11.73 8.81
C ALA A 52 4.05 -11.00 7.85
N GLY A 53 4.01 -9.68 7.84
CA GLY A 53 4.79 -8.80 6.98
C GLY A 53 4.26 -8.64 5.54
N ALA A 54 3.30 -9.47 5.10
CA ALA A 54 2.69 -9.36 3.78
C ALA A 54 1.49 -8.39 3.82
N PHE A 55 1.77 -7.11 3.90
CA PHE A 55 0.72 -6.08 3.93
C PHE A 55 -0.14 -6.10 2.66
N PRO A 56 -1.44 -5.79 2.78
CA PRO A 56 -2.27 -5.50 1.61
C PRO A 56 -1.62 -4.42 0.75
N ALA A 57 -1.84 -4.47 -0.56
CA ALA A 57 -1.17 -3.58 -1.50
C ALA A 57 -1.33 -2.09 -1.16
N TRP A 58 -2.50 -1.66 -0.68
CA TRP A 58 -2.73 -0.26 -0.31
C TRP A 58 -1.92 0.22 0.90
N LEU A 59 -1.51 -0.70 1.82
CA LEU A 59 -0.66 -0.43 2.98
C LEU A 59 0.84 -0.71 2.72
N ALA A 60 1.18 -1.51 1.72
CA ALA A 60 2.55 -1.92 1.47
C ALA A 60 3.47 -0.72 1.19
N PRO A 61 4.66 -0.63 1.81
CA PRO A 61 5.61 0.47 1.54
C PRO A 61 6.07 0.48 0.08
N HIS A 62 6.36 -0.68 -0.49
CA HIS A 62 6.60 -0.91 -1.91
C HIS A 62 5.40 -1.67 -2.47
N GLN A 63 4.59 -1.02 -3.31
CA GLN A 63 3.36 -1.64 -3.85
C GLN A 63 3.65 -2.43 -5.11
N VAL A 64 4.53 -1.88 -5.96
CA VAL A 64 4.89 -2.46 -7.24
C VAL A 64 6.40 -2.41 -7.42
N VAL A 65 6.98 -3.47 -7.96
CA VAL A 65 8.37 -3.49 -8.42
C VAL A 65 8.45 -4.02 -9.85
N GLY A 66 9.10 -3.28 -10.72
CA GLY A 66 9.49 -3.70 -12.06
C GLY A 66 10.79 -4.52 -12.01
N ILE A 67 10.80 -5.68 -12.63
CA ILE A 67 11.95 -6.60 -12.69
C ILE A 67 12.30 -6.84 -14.15
N PRO A 68 13.31 -6.16 -14.70
CA PRO A 68 13.75 -6.40 -16.06
C PRO A 68 14.44 -7.76 -16.17
N VAL A 69 14.16 -8.49 -17.26
CA VAL A 69 14.87 -9.74 -17.60
C VAL A 69 16.33 -9.49 -17.94
N ALA A 70 16.59 -8.34 -18.60
CA ALA A 70 17.92 -7.79 -18.88
C ALA A 70 17.84 -6.26 -18.80
N ASP A 71 18.97 -5.61 -18.57
CA ASP A 71 19.04 -4.16 -18.30
C ASP A 71 18.47 -3.30 -19.44
N GLU A 72 18.54 -3.78 -20.67
CA GLU A 72 17.99 -3.12 -21.86
C GLU A 72 16.45 -2.94 -21.79
N PHE A 73 15.75 -3.73 -20.94
CA PHE A 73 14.30 -3.63 -20.76
C PHE A 73 13.89 -2.71 -19.59
N SER A 74 14.86 -2.19 -18.83
CA SER A 74 14.61 -1.27 -17.73
C SER A 74 13.86 0.00 -18.13
N PRO A 75 14.14 0.64 -19.29
CA PRO A 75 13.41 1.84 -19.70
C PRO A 75 11.90 1.61 -19.87
N HIS A 76 11.47 0.44 -20.36
CA HIS A 76 10.07 0.09 -20.48
C HIS A 76 9.38 0.02 -19.11
N LEU A 77 10.00 -0.65 -18.14
CA LEU A 77 9.49 -0.74 -16.78
C LEU A 77 9.50 0.60 -16.03
N GLU A 78 10.48 1.47 -16.31
CA GLU A 78 10.50 2.84 -15.74
C GLU A 78 9.34 3.69 -16.27
N GLU A 79 8.97 3.52 -17.52
CA GLU A 79 7.78 4.17 -18.08
C GLU A 79 6.51 3.67 -17.40
N VAL A 80 6.36 2.36 -17.23
CA VAL A 80 5.25 1.73 -16.49
C VAL A 80 5.21 2.25 -15.03
N ALA A 81 6.35 2.26 -14.35
CA ALA A 81 6.44 2.77 -12.98
C ALA A 81 6.08 4.26 -12.90
N THR A 82 6.44 5.04 -13.91
CA THR A 82 6.07 6.47 -13.99
C THR A 82 4.55 6.64 -14.14
N GLN A 83 3.89 5.86 -14.97
CA GLN A 83 2.43 5.87 -15.10
C GLN A 83 1.75 5.49 -13.78
N LEU A 84 2.26 4.48 -13.08
CA LEU A 84 1.76 4.07 -11.77
C LEU A 84 1.95 5.17 -10.71
N ARG A 85 3.12 5.82 -10.66
CA ARG A 85 3.40 6.94 -9.76
C ARG A 85 2.46 8.12 -10.00
N GLN A 86 2.09 8.41 -11.24
CA GLN A 86 1.11 9.45 -11.58
C GLN A 86 -0.29 9.15 -11.02
N LYS A 87 -0.61 7.87 -10.81
CA LYS A 87 -1.84 7.43 -10.13
C LYS A 87 -1.68 7.32 -8.59
N GLY A 88 -0.55 7.75 -8.05
CA GLY A 88 -0.28 7.71 -6.61
C GLY A 88 0.19 6.36 -6.08
N ILE A 89 0.58 5.43 -6.95
CA ILE A 89 1.11 4.11 -6.59
C ILE A 89 2.62 4.21 -6.32
N ARG A 90 3.08 3.59 -5.25
CA ARG A 90 4.51 3.46 -4.90
C ARG A 90 5.13 2.34 -5.74
N ALA A 91 5.73 2.73 -6.85
CA ALA A 91 6.31 1.83 -7.83
C ALA A 91 7.79 2.14 -8.07
N ASP A 92 8.62 1.12 -8.06
CA ASP A 92 10.06 1.19 -8.30
C ASP A 92 10.48 0.15 -9.35
N VAL A 93 11.68 0.30 -9.91
CA VAL A 93 12.29 -0.67 -10.80
C VAL A 93 13.57 -1.17 -10.17
N ASP A 94 13.78 -2.48 -10.16
CA ASP A 94 15.00 -3.10 -9.64
C ASP A 94 16.11 -3.04 -10.70
N THR A 95 16.96 -2.03 -10.58
CA THR A 95 18.11 -1.79 -11.45
C THR A 95 19.42 -2.40 -10.92
N SER A 96 19.35 -3.29 -9.93
CA SER A 96 20.54 -3.98 -9.43
C SER A 96 21.15 -4.91 -10.49
N ASP A 97 22.46 -5.23 -10.34
CA ASP A 97 23.15 -6.17 -11.24
C ASP A 97 22.80 -7.65 -10.97
N ASP A 98 21.81 -7.90 -10.11
CA ASP A 98 21.37 -9.24 -9.76
C ASP A 98 20.63 -9.90 -10.94
N ARG A 99 20.80 -11.22 -11.07
CA ARG A 99 20.00 -12.00 -12.04
C ARG A 99 18.52 -11.94 -11.69
N MET A 100 17.65 -11.93 -12.70
CA MET A 100 16.18 -11.87 -12.57
C MET A 100 15.64 -12.80 -11.47
N GLN A 101 16.09 -14.07 -11.41
CA GLN A 101 15.68 -15.03 -10.38
C GLN A 101 15.97 -14.56 -8.96
N LYS A 102 17.12 -13.89 -8.75
CA LYS A 102 17.51 -13.35 -7.45
C LYS A 102 16.68 -12.12 -7.11
N LYS A 103 16.43 -11.22 -8.08
CA LYS A 103 15.53 -10.08 -7.93
C LYS A 103 14.14 -10.55 -7.49
N ILE A 104 13.54 -11.51 -8.20
CA ILE A 104 12.25 -12.11 -7.84
C ILE A 104 12.27 -12.65 -6.40
N ARG A 105 13.30 -13.42 -6.04
CA ARG A 105 13.43 -13.96 -4.69
C ARG A 105 13.49 -12.87 -3.62
N ASN A 106 14.28 -11.83 -3.87
CA ASN A 106 14.45 -10.71 -2.94
C ASN A 106 13.11 -10.01 -2.70
N HIS A 107 12.36 -9.69 -3.76
CA HIS A 107 11.08 -8.99 -3.67
C HIS A 107 9.96 -9.89 -3.13
N THR A 108 9.98 -11.20 -3.42
CA THR A 108 9.07 -12.18 -2.77
C THR A 108 9.35 -12.26 -1.27
N THR A 109 10.62 -12.28 -0.86
CA THR A 109 11.01 -12.27 0.55
C THR A 109 10.63 -10.94 1.22
N GLY A 110 10.77 -9.83 0.49
CA GLY A 110 10.33 -8.49 0.90
C GLY A 110 8.82 -8.28 0.89
N LYS A 111 8.04 -9.29 0.48
CA LYS A 111 6.57 -9.27 0.46
C LYS A 111 5.98 -8.14 -0.39
N VAL A 112 6.62 -7.84 -1.53
CA VAL A 112 6.08 -6.86 -2.49
C VAL A 112 4.86 -7.45 -3.18
N PRO A 113 3.67 -6.79 -3.12
CA PRO A 113 2.42 -7.38 -3.61
C PRO A 113 2.39 -7.61 -5.13
N PHE A 114 2.92 -6.65 -5.90
CA PHE A 114 2.97 -6.73 -7.35
C PHE A 114 4.39 -6.72 -7.87
N MET A 115 4.80 -7.78 -8.54
CA MET A 115 6.05 -7.84 -9.29
C MET A 115 5.70 -7.84 -10.79
N LEU A 116 6.22 -6.87 -11.55
CA LEU A 116 6.05 -6.75 -12.99
C LEU A 116 7.35 -7.12 -13.69
N VAL A 117 7.33 -8.20 -14.44
CA VAL A 117 8.49 -8.66 -15.20
C VAL A 117 8.33 -8.23 -16.65
N ALA A 118 9.42 -7.78 -17.28
CA ALA A 118 9.42 -7.50 -18.71
C ALA A 118 10.67 -8.05 -19.38
N GLY A 119 10.45 -8.73 -20.49
CA GLY A 119 11.46 -9.19 -21.43
C GLY A 119 11.16 -8.68 -22.84
N ALA A 120 11.89 -9.15 -23.83
CA ALA A 120 11.78 -8.71 -25.21
C ALA A 120 10.34 -8.78 -25.77
N ARG A 121 9.61 -9.86 -25.46
CA ARG A 121 8.23 -10.04 -25.94
C ARG A 121 7.26 -9.05 -25.32
N ASP A 122 7.46 -8.76 -24.01
CA ASP A 122 6.61 -7.80 -23.30
C ASP A 122 6.83 -6.39 -23.84
N VAL A 123 8.08 -6.00 -24.07
CA VAL A 123 8.43 -4.69 -24.65
C VAL A 123 7.86 -4.55 -26.06
N GLU A 124 8.00 -5.57 -26.92
CA GLU A 124 7.47 -5.55 -28.30
C GLU A 124 5.95 -5.42 -28.33
N ALA A 125 5.26 -6.04 -27.36
CA ALA A 125 3.80 -6.03 -27.25
C ALA A 125 3.23 -4.88 -26.40
N ASP A 126 4.06 -3.95 -25.90
CA ASP A 126 3.68 -2.94 -24.91
C ASP A 126 2.91 -3.56 -23.72
N ALA A 127 3.50 -4.59 -23.14
CA ALA A 127 2.91 -5.41 -22.09
C ALA A 127 3.86 -5.61 -20.91
N VAL A 128 3.34 -6.20 -19.84
CA VAL A 128 4.10 -6.67 -18.68
C VAL A 128 3.60 -8.05 -18.26
N SER A 129 4.44 -8.80 -17.57
CA SER A 129 4.08 -10.08 -16.99
C SER A 129 3.99 -9.95 -15.47
N PHE A 130 2.82 -10.24 -14.89
CA PHE A 130 2.63 -10.24 -13.45
C PHE A 130 3.23 -11.48 -12.82
N ARG A 131 3.82 -11.29 -11.65
CA ARG A 131 4.21 -12.37 -10.75
C ARG A 131 3.73 -12.04 -9.35
N PHE A 132 2.97 -12.96 -8.74
CA PHE A 132 2.36 -12.80 -7.44
C PHE A 132 3.15 -13.49 -6.33
N LEU A 133 2.85 -13.16 -5.06
CA LEU A 133 3.54 -13.71 -3.90
C LEU A 133 3.33 -15.21 -3.72
N ASP A 134 2.21 -15.74 -4.18
CA ASP A 134 1.90 -17.19 -4.18
C ASP A 134 2.69 -17.97 -5.24
N GLY A 135 3.41 -17.27 -6.13
CA GLY A 135 4.21 -17.84 -7.20
C GLY A 135 3.47 -17.97 -8.53
N THR A 136 2.18 -17.65 -8.59
CA THR A 136 1.44 -17.59 -9.85
C THR A 136 1.93 -16.46 -10.74
N GLN A 137 1.69 -16.56 -12.03
CA GLN A 137 2.09 -15.53 -12.99
C GLN A 137 1.10 -15.44 -14.15
N VAL A 138 0.90 -14.24 -14.65
CA VAL A 138 0.13 -13.96 -15.87
C VAL A 138 0.99 -13.14 -16.81
N ASN A 139 1.20 -13.66 -18.02
CA ASN A 139 2.11 -13.07 -18.99
C ASN A 139 1.36 -12.19 -20.01
N GLY A 140 2.04 -11.16 -20.53
CA GLY A 140 1.61 -10.40 -21.66
C GLY A 140 0.37 -9.54 -21.42
N VAL A 141 0.21 -8.99 -20.20
CA VAL A 141 -0.88 -8.06 -19.88
C VAL A 141 -0.52 -6.68 -20.44
N PRO A 142 -1.37 -6.07 -21.27
CA PRO A 142 -1.11 -4.73 -21.83
C PRO A 142 -0.82 -3.71 -20.71
N VAL A 143 0.19 -2.85 -20.92
CA VAL A 143 0.62 -1.86 -19.91
C VAL A 143 -0.54 -1.03 -19.38
N LYS A 144 -1.40 -0.53 -20.28
CA LYS A 144 -2.57 0.27 -19.87
C LYS A 144 -3.51 -0.50 -18.95
N GLU A 145 -3.79 -1.75 -19.24
CA GLU A 145 -4.64 -2.61 -18.43
C GLU A 145 -4.00 -2.91 -17.08
N ALA A 146 -2.72 -3.26 -17.07
CA ALA A 146 -1.95 -3.52 -15.84
C ALA A 146 -1.98 -2.31 -14.89
N VAL A 147 -1.75 -1.10 -15.43
CA VAL A 147 -1.77 0.15 -14.65
C VAL A 147 -3.16 0.43 -14.06
N GLU A 148 -4.23 0.23 -14.83
CA GLU A 148 -5.60 0.43 -14.33
C GLU A 148 -6.00 -0.61 -13.28
N LEU A 149 -5.69 -1.89 -13.48
CA LEU A 149 -5.97 -2.96 -12.53
C LEU A 149 -5.28 -2.73 -11.18
N ILE A 150 -3.98 -2.40 -11.20
CA ILE A 150 -3.24 -2.11 -9.97
C ILE A 150 -3.81 -0.89 -9.25
N ALA A 151 -4.11 0.19 -10.00
CA ALA A 151 -4.65 1.40 -9.42
C ALA A 151 -6.02 1.17 -8.78
N ALA A 152 -6.90 0.43 -9.44
CA ALA A 152 -8.22 0.07 -8.93
C ALA A 152 -8.10 -0.78 -7.64
N TRP A 153 -7.27 -1.83 -7.66
CA TRP A 153 -7.05 -2.70 -6.50
C TRP A 153 -6.58 -1.94 -5.25
N VAL A 154 -5.65 -1.01 -5.46
CA VAL A 154 -5.13 -0.17 -4.36
C VAL A 154 -6.18 0.83 -3.88
N ALA A 155 -6.95 1.44 -4.80
CA ALA A 155 -7.97 2.43 -4.47
C ALA A 155 -9.14 1.81 -3.68
N GLU A 156 -9.52 0.58 -3.99
CA GLU A 156 -10.54 -0.19 -3.28
C GLU A 156 -10.12 -0.59 -1.86
N ARG A 157 -8.84 -0.42 -1.51
CA ARG A 157 -8.26 -0.84 -0.23
C ARG A 157 -8.52 -2.31 0.08
N ASN A 158 -8.39 -3.16 -0.93
CA ASN A 158 -8.55 -4.59 -0.76
C ASN A 158 -7.55 -5.12 0.29
N ASN A 159 -8.03 -5.87 1.27
CA ASN A 159 -7.21 -6.40 2.36
C ASN A 159 -6.56 -7.76 2.03
N GLU A 160 -6.90 -8.33 0.89
CA GLU A 160 -6.31 -9.57 0.40
C GLU A 160 -5.05 -9.31 -0.42
N GLN A 161 -4.25 -10.35 -0.60
CA GLN A 161 -3.14 -10.30 -1.54
C GLN A 161 -3.68 -10.48 -2.97
N PRO A 162 -3.11 -9.74 -3.94
CA PRO A 162 -3.48 -9.95 -5.34
C PRO A 162 -3.03 -11.33 -5.82
N THR A 163 -3.85 -11.95 -6.65
CA THR A 163 -3.62 -13.24 -7.32
C THR A 163 -3.89 -13.13 -8.81
N GLU A 164 -3.66 -14.22 -9.56
CA GLU A 164 -3.96 -14.26 -11.00
C GLU A 164 -5.44 -14.01 -11.32
N GLU A 165 -6.35 -14.25 -10.39
CA GLU A 165 -7.78 -13.99 -10.55
C GLU A 165 -8.08 -12.50 -10.82
N LEU A 166 -7.24 -11.59 -10.34
CA LEU A 166 -7.33 -10.16 -10.62
C LEU A 166 -7.34 -9.84 -12.12
N ILE A 167 -6.63 -10.64 -12.93
CA ILE A 167 -6.45 -10.39 -14.37
C ILE A 167 -7.48 -11.19 -15.19
N SER A 168 -8.10 -12.19 -14.57
CA SER A 168 -9.09 -13.07 -15.20
C SER A 168 -10.54 -12.57 -15.03
N ALA A 169 -10.75 -11.54 -14.22
CA ALA A 169 -12.05 -10.95 -13.90
C ALA A 169 -12.36 -9.77 -14.82
#